data_2d98e4dd6db21e88aa46cd3b5bd7f0fa
#
_entry.id   2d98e4dd6db21e88aa46cd3b5bd7f0fa
#
_cell.length_a   1.000
_cell.length_b   1.000
_cell.length_c   1.000
_cell.angle_alpha   90.00
_cell.angle_beta   90.00
_cell.angle_gamma   90.00
#
_symmetry.space_group_name_H-M   'P 1'
#
loop_
_entity.id
_entity.type
_entity.pdbx_description
1 polymer ?
#
loop_
_entity_poly.entity_id
_entity_poly.type
_entity_poly.pdbx_seq_one_letter_code
_entity_poly.pdbx_strand_id
1 'polypeptide(L)'
;MVPSRDENGHGTFVTGVVCGGEDIPNGFIGAVPNAGIAVVKLKEAKRYLREFFFIPEGVPAFQETDLMMAVSYLNGVANVLNMPLVICLALGNSMGGHGTDGPLPNFLNYISTRRRRSIVTATGNEANTRHHFQGALRREMDYEDVEISVEQDMAGFFIELWAGAPELYAISVISPTGERIPKVSLRSGASKSFRFVFEGTTVSVDYRIETKETANQLIYLRFSDVRRGLWIVRVYPENIVSGNYNMWLPMQKLTDGNVIFLRSNPDTTLTAPGTAAQVITVGGYQVSNNSMYADSGRGYTVAGEIKPDFVAPAVNVYGPGLRGNYVTYTGTSAAAAVTAGAVAQIMQWALVQQNDPVMSNAAIKNMLIRGAKRSEDRGYPNREWGYGALDVYQAFEYLRL
;
A
#
# COMPACT_ATOMS: atom_id res chain seq x y z
N MET A 1 -25.58 -6.89 -22.21
CA MET A 1 -25.61 -6.66 -20.74
C MET A 1 -24.34 -7.22 -20.15
N VAL A 2 -23.55 -6.45 -19.40
CA VAL A 2 -22.32 -6.92 -18.77
C VAL A 2 -22.72 -7.80 -17.57
N PRO A 3 -22.30 -9.06 -17.50
CA PRO A 3 -22.71 -9.97 -16.43
C PRO A 3 -22.07 -9.66 -15.07
N SER A 4 -20.94 -8.92 -15.05
CA SER A 4 -20.24 -8.52 -13.82
C SER A 4 -20.95 -7.38 -13.13
N ARG A 5 -21.15 -7.51 -11.81
CA ARG A 5 -21.71 -6.47 -10.95
C ARG A 5 -20.80 -6.24 -9.76
N ASP A 6 -20.79 -5.00 -9.24
CA ASP A 6 -20.17 -4.70 -7.96
C ASP A 6 -21.11 -5.13 -6.83
N GLU A 7 -20.60 -5.94 -5.91
CA GLU A 7 -21.32 -6.43 -4.73
C GLU A 7 -20.76 -5.82 -3.43
N ASN A 8 -19.57 -5.22 -3.52
CA ASN A 8 -18.87 -4.63 -2.38
C ASN A 8 -19.15 -3.12 -2.24
N GLY A 9 -19.28 -2.41 -3.35
CA GLY A 9 -19.52 -0.96 -3.42
C GLY A 9 -18.27 -0.09 -3.44
N HIS A 10 -17.10 -0.60 -3.06
CA HIS A 10 -15.87 0.18 -3.04
C HIS A 10 -15.48 0.69 -4.44
N GLY A 11 -15.52 -0.18 -5.46
CA GLY A 11 -15.23 0.21 -6.84
C GLY A 11 -16.24 1.21 -7.39
N THR A 12 -17.52 1.04 -7.08
CA THR A 12 -18.59 1.99 -7.44
C THR A 12 -18.34 3.37 -6.83
N PHE A 13 -18.00 3.43 -5.53
CA PHE A 13 -17.66 4.68 -4.86
C PHE A 13 -16.45 5.37 -5.50
N VAL A 14 -15.35 4.66 -5.66
CA VAL A 14 -14.10 5.21 -6.25
C VAL A 14 -14.37 5.75 -7.65
N THR A 15 -15.02 4.95 -8.51
CA THR A 15 -15.37 5.38 -9.88
C THR A 15 -16.30 6.60 -9.87
N GLY A 16 -17.29 6.61 -8.99
CA GLY A 16 -18.24 7.72 -8.87
C GLY A 16 -17.57 9.03 -8.45
N VAL A 17 -16.68 9.00 -7.47
CA VAL A 17 -15.91 10.19 -7.06
C VAL A 17 -15.04 10.72 -8.20
N VAL A 18 -14.44 9.86 -9.01
CA VAL A 18 -13.67 10.28 -10.20
C VAL A 18 -14.57 10.88 -11.27
N CYS A 19 -15.60 10.14 -11.73
CA CYS A 19 -16.29 10.45 -12.98
C CYS A 19 -17.81 10.21 -12.92
N GLY A 20 -18.41 10.25 -11.74
CA GLY A 20 -19.87 10.21 -11.62
C GLY A 20 -20.53 11.45 -12.25
N GLY A 21 -21.65 11.24 -12.93
CA GLY A 21 -22.44 12.33 -13.54
C GLY A 21 -23.00 13.30 -12.50
N GLU A 22 -23.50 14.42 -12.97
CA GLU A 22 -24.18 15.39 -12.11
C GLU A 22 -25.51 14.81 -11.61
N ASP A 23 -25.71 14.87 -10.30
CA ASP A 23 -26.94 14.48 -9.61
C ASP A 23 -27.36 15.62 -8.67
N ILE A 24 -28.10 16.58 -9.23
CA ILE A 24 -28.54 17.79 -8.51
C ILE A 24 -29.36 17.44 -7.27
N PRO A 25 -30.36 16.51 -7.33
CA PRO A 25 -31.13 16.13 -6.14
C PRO A 25 -30.29 15.65 -4.95
N ASN A 26 -29.19 14.96 -5.22
CA ASN A 26 -28.29 14.44 -4.20
C ASN A 26 -27.08 15.36 -3.95
N GLY A 27 -26.97 16.50 -4.64
CA GLY A 27 -25.87 17.46 -4.49
C GLY A 27 -24.50 16.87 -4.83
N PHE A 28 -24.43 16.00 -5.84
CA PHE A 28 -23.21 15.29 -6.20
C PHE A 28 -22.79 15.52 -7.65
N ILE A 29 -21.49 15.67 -7.86
CA ILE A 29 -20.83 15.58 -9.17
C ILE A 29 -19.44 15.02 -8.99
N GLY A 30 -19.02 14.09 -9.84
CA GLY A 30 -17.66 13.59 -9.89
C GLY A 30 -16.67 14.62 -10.44
N ALA A 31 -15.39 14.43 -10.18
CA ALA A 31 -14.36 15.39 -10.58
C ALA A 31 -14.26 15.59 -12.10
N VAL A 32 -14.57 14.58 -12.89
CA VAL A 32 -14.57 14.61 -14.37
C VAL A 32 -15.80 13.89 -14.95
N PRO A 33 -17.00 14.44 -14.81
CA PRO A 33 -18.27 13.76 -15.10
C PRO A 33 -18.44 13.34 -16.56
N ASN A 34 -17.70 13.96 -17.48
CA ASN A 34 -17.77 13.65 -18.92
C ASN A 34 -16.63 12.70 -19.38
N ALA A 35 -15.85 12.14 -18.47
CA ALA A 35 -14.80 11.20 -18.83
C ALA A 35 -15.36 9.85 -19.27
N GLY A 36 -14.70 9.20 -20.22
CA GLY A 36 -14.97 7.80 -20.53
C GLY A 36 -14.54 6.89 -19.38
N ILE A 37 -15.36 5.90 -19.06
CA ILE A 37 -15.16 4.99 -17.93
C ILE A 37 -14.77 3.60 -18.46
N ALA A 38 -13.66 3.06 -17.97
CA ALA A 38 -13.26 1.68 -18.15
C ALA A 38 -12.98 1.05 -16.78
N VAL A 39 -13.68 -0.04 -16.46
CA VAL A 39 -13.57 -0.71 -15.15
C VAL A 39 -13.21 -2.18 -15.35
N VAL A 40 -12.31 -2.69 -14.54
CA VAL A 40 -12.02 -4.12 -14.45
C VAL A 40 -12.41 -4.61 -13.06
N LYS A 41 -13.38 -5.52 -13.00
CA LYS A 41 -13.67 -6.29 -11.77
C LYS A 41 -12.64 -7.39 -11.63
N LEU A 42 -11.80 -7.29 -10.60
CA LEU A 42 -10.79 -8.32 -10.30
C LEU A 42 -11.46 -9.61 -9.83
N LYS A 43 -10.84 -10.74 -10.14
CA LYS A 43 -11.23 -12.05 -9.59
C LYS A 43 -10.68 -12.17 -8.19
N GLU A 44 -11.44 -12.82 -7.31
CA GLU A 44 -10.90 -13.19 -6.02
C GLU A 44 -9.70 -14.14 -6.14
N ALA A 45 -8.80 -14.00 -5.18
CA ALA A 45 -7.61 -14.85 -5.08
C ALA A 45 -8.03 -16.32 -4.99
N LYS A 46 -7.28 -17.17 -5.67
CA LYS A 46 -7.54 -18.61 -5.70
C LYS A 46 -7.45 -19.21 -4.30
N ARG A 47 -8.23 -20.27 -4.06
CA ARG A 47 -8.36 -20.92 -2.77
C ARG A 47 -7.01 -21.26 -2.13
N TYR A 48 -6.08 -21.85 -2.90
CA TYR A 48 -4.75 -22.22 -2.37
C TYR A 48 -3.94 -21.00 -1.88
N LEU A 49 -4.11 -19.83 -2.49
CA LEU A 49 -3.47 -18.59 -2.00
C LEU A 49 -4.12 -18.10 -0.72
N ARG A 50 -5.46 -18.12 -0.66
CA ARG A 50 -6.18 -17.75 0.56
C ARG A 50 -5.79 -18.65 1.74
N GLU A 51 -5.69 -19.96 1.52
CA GLU A 51 -5.23 -20.92 2.52
C GLU A 51 -3.76 -20.69 2.92
N PHE A 52 -2.89 -20.43 1.95
CA PHE A 52 -1.47 -20.17 2.23
C PHE A 52 -1.26 -18.91 3.05
N PHE A 53 -1.98 -17.83 2.75
CA PHE A 53 -1.87 -16.55 3.44
C PHE A 53 -2.84 -16.38 4.61
N PHE A 54 -3.57 -17.43 5.00
CA PHE A 54 -4.56 -17.42 6.09
C PHE A 54 -5.63 -16.34 5.94
N ILE A 55 -6.06 -16.03 4.73
CA ILE A 55 -7.07 -15.00 4.46
C ILE A 55 -8.43 -15.48 4.94
N PRO A 56 -9.10 -14.78 5.89
CA PRO A 56 -10.39 -15.20 6.40
C PRO A 56 -11.46 -15.28 5.30
N GLU A 57 -12.46 -16.14 5.52
CA GLU A 57 -13.57 -16.26 4.59
C GLU A 57 -14.35 -14.93 4.48
N GLY A 58 -14.78 -14.59 3.27
CA GLY A 58 -15.51 -13.33 3.01
C GLY A 58 -14.64 -12.08 2.91
N VAL A 59 -13.36 -12.12 3.29
CA VAL A 59 -12.45 -10.98 3.11
C VAL A 59 -12.00 -10.89 1.65
N PRO A 60 -12.25 -9.77 0.94
CA PRO A 60 -11.80 -9.62 -0.44
C PRO A 60 -10.28 -9.63 -0.55
N ALA A 61 -9.75 -10.47 -1.41
CA ALA A 61 -8.32 -10.55 -1.72
C ALA A 61 -8.12 -10.86 -3.20
N PHE A 62 -7.09 -10.28 -3.80
CA PHE A 62 -6.84 -10.35 -5.24
C PHE A 62 -5.39 -10.73 -5.51
N GLN A 63 -5.16 -11.37 -6.67
CA GLN A 63 -3.80 -11.72 -7.08
C GLN A 63 -3.14 -10.54 -7.79
N GLU A 64 -1.87 -10.33 -7.50
CA GLU A 64 -1.06 -9.28 -8.12
C GLU A 64 -1.01 -9.42 -9.65
N THR A 65 -0.90 -10.65 -10.15
CA THR A 65 -0.91 -10.93 -11.59
C THR A 65 -2.21 -10.52 -12.28
N ASP A 66 -3.36 -10.69 -11.62
CA ASP A 66 -4.65 -10.28 -12.17
C ASP A 66 -4.75 -8.75 -12.23
N LEU A 67 -4.14 -8.04 -11.27
CA LEU A 67 -4.03 -6.58 -11.31
C LEU A 67 -3.14 -6.11 -12.47
N MET A 68 -1.99 -6.76 -12.70
CA MET A 68 -1.12 -6.46 -13.85
C MET A 68 -1.84 -6.69 -15.18
N MET A 69 -2.61 -7.78 -15.29
CA MET A 69 -3.43 -8.06 -16.48
C MET A 69 -4.53 -7.01 -16.66
N ALA A 70 -5.18 -6.55 -15.59
CA ALA A 70 -6.18 -5.50 -15.63
C ALA A 70 -5.59 -4.17 -16.15
N VAL A 71 -4.43 -3.77 -15.65
CA VAL A 71 -3.71 -2.59 -16.13
C VAL A 71 -3.32 -2.72 -17.59
N SER A 72 -2.84 -3.90 -18.02
CA SER A 72 -2.53 -4.19 -19.44
C SER A 72 -3.76 -4.07 -20.32
N TYR A 73 -4.89 -4.60 -19.88
CA TYR A 73 -6.17 -4.50 -20.60
C TYR A 73 -6.61 -3.04 -20.76
N LEU A 74 -6.63 -2.27 -19.67
CA LEU A 74 -7.00 -0.85 -19.71
C LEU A 74 -6.08 -0.05 -20.63
N ASN A 75 -4.78 -0.32 -20.60
CA ASN A 75 -3.84 0.29 -21.52
C ASN A 75 -4.12 -0.08 -22.98
N GLY A 76 -4.51 -1.32 -23.26
CA GLY A 76 -4.94 -1.78 -24.58
C GLY A 76 -6.19 -1.04 -25.07
N VAL A 77 -7.21 -0.93 -24.21
CA VAL A 77 -8.45 -0.18 -24.51
C VAL A 77 -8.14 1.28 -24.87
N ALA A 78 -7.31 1.94 -24.06
CA ALA A 78 -6.94 3.33 -24.32
C ALA A 78 -6.14 3.52 -25.62
N ASN A 79 -5.33 2.54 -26.02
CA ASN A 79 -4.64 2.54 -27.32
C ASN A 79 -5.63 2.42 -28.48
N VAL A 80 -6.59 1.50 -28.39
CA VAL A 80 -7.63 1.31 -29.43
C VAL A 80 -8.48 2.57 -29.59
N LEU A 81 -8.86 3.21 -28.48
CA LEU A 81 -9.65 4.43 -28.49
C LEU A 81 -8.82 5.69 -28.78
N ASN A 82 -7.51 5.57 -28.84
CA ASN A 82 -6.56 6.69 -28.98
C ASN A 82 -6.79 7.80 -27.93
N MET A 83 -7.12 7.43 -26.69
CA MET A 83 -7.44 8.35 -25.58
C MET A 83 -6.32 8.38 -24.53
N PRO A 84 -6.12 9.51 -23.84
CA PRO A 84 -5.35 9.53 -22.59
C PRO A 84 -6.03 8.65 -21.54
N LEU A 85 -5.24 8.06 -20.64
CA LEU A 85 -5.74 7.16 -19.60
C LEU A 85 -5.15 7.51 -18.24
N VAL A 86 -6.04 7.72 -17.26
CA VAL A 86 -5.71 7.73 -15.83
C VAL A 86 -6.17 6.41 -15.23
N ILE A 87 -5.28 5.69 -14.59
CA ILE A 87 -5.59 4.45 -13.87
C ILE A 87 -5.59 4.77 -12.37
N CYS A 88 -6.72 4.56 -11.70
CA CYS A 88 -6.85 4.68 -10.25
C CYS A 88 -6.76 3.28 -9.61
N LEU A 89 -5.73 3.05 -8.82
CA LEU A 89 -5.52 1.82 -8.07
C LEU A 89 -5.74 2.07 -6.58
N ALA A 90 -6.98 1.90 -6.14
CA ALA A 90 -7.40 2.14 -4.76
C ALA A 90 -7.35 0.85 -3.92
N LEU A 91 -6.30 0.06 -4.07
CA LEU A 91 -6.03 -1.17 -3.34
C LEU A 91 -4.53 -1.37 -3.17
N GLY A 92 -4.15 -2.20 -2.22
CA GLY A 92 -2.73 -2.46 -1.95
C GLY A 92 -2.52 -3.65 -1.04
N ASN A 93 -1.26 -3.95 -0.73
CA ASN A 93 -0.85 -4.96 0.25
C ASN A 93 0.41 -4.52 1.01
N SER A 94 0.64 -5.15 2.17
CA SER A 94 1.82 -4.92 3.03
C SER A 94 2.90 -5.99 2.84
N MET A 95 2.90 -6.71 1.72
CA MET A 95 3.93 -7.71 1.42
C MET A 95 5.04 -7.09 0.58
N GLY A 96 6.24 -7.66 0.73
CA GLY A 96 7.43 -7.22 0.01
C GLY A 96 8.30 -6.25 0.81
N GLY A 97 9.44 -5.87 0.23
CA GLY A 97 10.46 -5.07 0.91
C GLY A 97 10.13 -3.59 1.11
N HIS A 98 8.92 -3.14 0.80
CA HIS A 98 8.47 -1.73 0.91
C HIS A 98 9.42 -0.71 0.25
N GLY A 99 10.26 -1.18 -0.67
CA GLY A 99 11.04 -0.36 -1.59
C GLY A 99 10.25 -0.03 -2.85
N THR A 100 10.97 0.41 -3.88
CA THR A 100 10.38 0.74 -5.17
C THR A 100 10.36 -0.47 -6.13
N ASP A 101 10.90 -1.59 -5.70
CA ASP A 101 11.15 -2.80 -6.46
C ASP A 101 9.99 -3.81 -6.34
N GLY A 102 9.99 -4.78 -7.24
CA GLY A 102 9.04 -5.87 -7.27
C GLY A 102 8.27 -5.92 -8.60
N PRO A 103 7.60 -7.04 -8.90
CA PRO A 103 6.96 -7.23 -10.20
C PRO A 103 5.92 -6.17 -10.53
N LEU A 104 5.00 -5.90 -9.60
CA LEU A 104 3.94 -4.91 -9.81
C LEU A 104 4.48 -3.46 -9.80
N PRO A 105 5.27 -2.99 -8.82
CA PRO A 105 5.89 -1.67 -8.88
C PRO A 105 6.65 -1.41 -10.17
N ASN A 106 7.51 -2.33 -10.62
CA ASN A 106 8.28 -2.20 -11.85
C ASN A 106 7.39 -2.13 -13.09
N PHE A 107 6.35 -2.95 -13.14
CA PHE A 107 5.37 -2.92 -14.23
C PHE A 107 4.61 -1.59 -14.28
N LEU A 108 4.16 -1.06 -13.14
CA LEU A 108 3.46 0.22 -13.07
C LEU A 108 4.39 1.39 -13.39
N ASN A 109 5.63 1.35 -12.94
CA ASN A 109 6.66 2.31 -13.33
C ASN A 109 6.81 2.35 -14.86
N TYR A 110 6.92 1.17 -15.50
CA TYR A 110 7.00 1.08 -16.97
C TYR A 110 5.76 1.68 -17.67
N ILE A 111 4.55 1.35 -17.19
CA ILE A 111 3.30 1.91 -17.78
C ILE A 111 3.24 3.43 -17.58
N SER A 112 3.66 3.94 -16.43
CA SER A 112 3.67 5.37 -16.11
C SER A 112 4.63 6.19 -17.01
N THR A 113 5.68 5.57 -17.55
CA THR A 113 6.58 6.25 -18.51
C THR A 113 6.00 6.34 -19.92
N ARG A 114 4.91 5.62 -20.21
CA ARG A 114 4.30 5.67 -21.52
C ARG A 114 3.54 6.99 -21.74
N ARG A 115 3.59 7.48 -22.94
CA ARG A 115 2.86 8.72 -23.30
C ARG A 115 1.37 8.57 -23.04
N ARG A 116 0.75 9.66 -22.56
CA ARG A 116 -0.70 9.75 -22.30
C ARG A 116 -1.21 8.74 -21.27
N ARG A 117 -0.34 8.32 -20.32
CA ARG A 117 -0.66 7.41 -19.24
C ARG A 117 -0.28 8.02 -17.90
N SER A 118 -1.20 7.95 -16.94
CA SER A 118 -0.94 8.27 -15.53
C SER A 118 -1.55 7.21 -14.63
N ILE A 119 -0.86 6.92 -13.54
CA ILE A 119 -1.33 5.97 -12.53
C ILE A 119 -1.34 6.68 -11.19
N VAL A 120 -2.47 6.62 -10.51
CA VAL A 120 -2.69 7.14 -9.16
C VAL A 120 -2.93 5.96 -8.22
N THR A 121 -2.23 5.94 -7.09
CA THR A 121 -2.35 4.91 -6.06
C THR A 121 -2.57 5.53 -4.67
N ALA A 122 -3.22 4.78 -3.80
CA ALA A 122 -3.36 5.13 -2.40
C ALA A 122 -2.14 4.67 -1.58
N THR A 123 -1.86 5.34 -0.46
CA THR A 123 -0.82 4.91 0.50
C THR A 123 -1.20 3.66 1.30
N GLY A 124 -2.49 3.27 1.32
CA GLY A 124 -3.02 2.28 2.24
C GLY A 124 -3.46 2.89 3.57
N ASN A 125 -4.02 2.06 4.45
CA ASN A 125 -4.61 2.49 5.72
C ASN A 125 -4.00 1.71 6.90
N GLU A 126 -2.67 1.55 6.89
CA GLU A 126 -1.97 0.66 7.81
C GLU A 126 -1.12 1.39 8.87
N ALA A 127 -1.05 2.74 8.87
CA ALA A 127 -0.16 3.47 9.78
C ALA A 127 -0.50 3.26 11.26
N ASN A 128 -1.79 3.15 11.60
CA ASN A 128 -2.25 3.02 12.99
C ASN A 128 -2.66 1.59 13.38
N THR A 129 -2.40 0.61 12.50
CA THR A 129 -2.81 -0.78 12.71
C THR A 129 -1.85 -1.57 13.61
N ARG A 130 -0.66 -1.04 13.90
CA ARG A 130 0.40 -1.69 14.68
C ARG A 130 0.97 -2.93 13.96
N HIS A 131 0.97 -2.92 12.63
CA HIS A 131 1.43 -4.03 11.79
C HIS A 131 2.84 -3.82 11.22
N HIS A 132 3.54 -2.77 11.64
CA HIS A 132 4.93 -2.53 11.28
C HIS A 132 5.80 -2.35 12.54
N PHE A 133 6.95 -3.01 12.55
CA PHE A 133 8.00 -2.86 13.54
C PHE A 133 9.30 -2.47 12.84
N GLN A 134 9.97 -1.46 13.37
CA GLN A 134 11.30 -1.06 12.95
C GLN A 134 12.30 -1.38 14.05
N GLY A 135 13.25 -2.25 13.75
CA GLY A 135 14.34 -2.64 14.63
C GLY A 135 15.64 -1.92 14.33
N ALA A 136 16.47 -1.80 15.36
CA ALA A 136 17.80 -1.21 15.26
C ALA A 136 18.76 -1.93 16.25
N LEU A 137 19.37 -3.00 15.80
CA LEU A 137 20.38 -3.74 16.57
C LEU A 137 21.73 -3.01 16.53
N ARG A 138 22.29 -2.74 17.70
CA ARG A 138 23.65 -2.22 17.84
C ARG A 138 24.63 -3.38 17.95
N ARG A 139 25.91 -3.14 17.62
CA ARG A 139 26.95 -4.18 17.67
C ARG A 139 27.19 -4.76 19.08
N GLU A 140 26.86 -3.99 20.12
CA GLU A 140 27.01 -4.44 21.50
C GLU A 140 25.80 -5.27 21.98
N MET A 141 24.75 -5.38 21.19
CA MET A 141 23.55 -6.17 21.53
C MET A 141 23.69 -7.60 21.02
N ASP A 142 23.42 -8.56 21.88
CA ASP A 142 23.38 -9.98 21.48
C ASP A 142 22.13 -10.32 20.68
N TYR A 143 21.00 -9.63 20.91
CA TYR A 143 19.71 -9.82 20.25
C TYR A 143 18.73 -8.66 20.54
N GLU A 144 17.66 -8.61 19.77
CA GLU A 144 16.46 -7.79 20.02
C GLU A 144 15.21 -8.69 20.06
N ASP A 145 14.37 -8.52 21.09
CA ASP A 145 13.10 -9.21 21.21
C ASP A 145 11.97 -8.37 20.61
N VAL A 146 11.30 -8.95 19.63
CA VAL A 146 10.12 -8.36 18.97
C VAL A 146 8.87 -9.05 19.49
N GLU A 147 8.10 -8.33 20.30
CA GLU A 147 6.93 -8.82 20.99
C GLU A 147 5.68 -8.69 20.10
N ILE A 148 4.95 -9.80 19.96
CA ILE A 148 3.76 -9.93 19.12
C ILE A 148 2.62 -10.41 20.01
N SER A 149 1.59 -9.58 20.13
CA SER A 149 0.36 -9.95 20.82
C SER A 149 -0.59 -10.65 19.85
N VAL A 150 -1.01 -11.85 20.20
CA VAL A 150 -2.10 -12.59 19.55
C VAL A 150 -3.28 -12.62 20.51
N GLU A 151 -4.36 -11.94 20.18
CA GLU A 151 -5.48 -11.71 21.10
C GLU A 151 -6.40 -12.93 21.24
N GLN A 152 -6.51 -13.74 20.17
CA GLN A 152 -7.33 -14.97 20.16
C GLN A 152 -6.66 -16.07 19.33
N ASP A 153 -7.07 -17.31 19.57
CA ASP A 153 -6.64 -18.44 18.76
C ASP A 153 -7.06 -18.23 17.30
N MET A 154 -6.15 -18.49 16.37
CA MET A 154 -6.39 -18.24 14.94
C MET A 154 -5.73 -19.30 14.05
N ALA A 155 -6.24 -19.44 12.83
CA ALA A 155 -5.68 -20.38 11.84
C ALA A 155 -4.21 -20.09 11.52
N GLY A 156 -3.82 -18.82 11.49
CA GLY A 156 -2.45 -18.43 11.28
C GLY A 156 -2.27 -17.01 10.81
N PHE A 157 -1.02 -16.61 10.74
CA PHE A 157 -0.54 -15.37 10.13
C PHE A 157 0.91 -15.55 9.67
N PHE A 158 1.44 -14.55 8.98
CA PHE A 158 2.85 -14.53 8.61
C PHE A 158 3.51 -13.20 8.97
N ILE A 159 4.83 -13.22 9.03
CA ILE A 159 5.66 -12.03 9.24
C ILE A 159 6.76 -12.03 8.19
N GLU A 160 6.99 -10.90 7.58
CA GLU A 160 8.16 -10.65 6.74
C GLU A 160 9.16 -9.78 7.50
N LEU A 161 10.37 -10.29 7.75
CA LEU A 161 11.51 -9.48 8.19
C LEU A 161 12.37 -9.18 6.98
N TRP A 162 12.57 -7.89 6.72
CA TRP A 162 13.39 -7.40 5.63
C TRP A 162 14.59 -6.60 6.15
N ALA A 163 15.74 -6.88 5.60
CA ALA A 163 16.97 -6.17 5.88
C ALA A 163 17.71 -5.82 4.59
N GLY A 164 18.13 -4.57 4.47
CA GLY A 164 18.92 -4.10 3.33
C GLY A 164 20.34 -4.63 3.36
N ALA A 165 20.94 -4.94 2.23
CA ALA A 165 22.35 -5.34 2.18
C ALA A 165 23.25 -4.23 2.76
N PRO A 166 24.30 -4.56 3.54
CA PRO A 166 24.86 -5.90 3.78
C PRO A 166 24.34 -6.56 5.07
N GLU A 167 23.24 -6.09 5.64
CA GLU A 167 22.69 -6.58 6.90
C GLU A 167 22.25 -8.04 6.78
N LEU A 168 22.65 -8.87 7.77
CA LEU A 168 22.22 -10.26 7.88
C LEU A 168 21.81 -10.56 9.32
N TYR A 169 20.65 -11.19 9.46
CA TYR A 169 20.06 -11.57 10.73
C TYR A 169 19.72 -13.05 10.77
N ALA A 170 19.67 -13.58 11.99
CA ALA A 170 19.10 -14.87 12.33
C ALA A 170 17.97 -14.67 13.34
N ILE A 171 17.07 -15.64 13.46
CA ILE A 171 15.95 -15.54 14.40
C ILE A 171 15.80 -16.78 15.26
N SER A 172 15.09 -16.61 16.36
CA SER A 172 14.48 -17.66 17.18
C SER A 172 13.05 -17.22 17.54
N VAL A 173 12.15 -18.12 17.81
CA VAL A 173 10.80 -17.81 18.24
C VAL A 173 10.57 -18.40 19.64
N ILE A 174 9.91 -17.63 20.51
CA ILE A 174 9.54 -18.02 21.85
C ILE A 174 8.00 -17.96 21.95
N SER A 175 7.40 -19.04 22.42
CA SER A 175 5.96 -19.16 22.60
C SER A 175 5.46 -18.49 23.87
N PRO A 176 4.13 -18.30 24.05
CA PRO A 176 3.55 -17.75 25.27
C PRO A 176 3.88 -18.55 26.54
N THR A 177 4.13 -19.86 26.45
CA THR A 177 4.53 -20.69 27.59
C THR A 177 6.05 -20.69 27.84
N GLY A 178 6.83 -20.02 27.00
CA GLY A 178 8.29 -19.91 27.10
C GLY A 178 9.05 -21.01 26.35
N GLU A 179 8.36 -21.90 25.61
CA GLU A 179 9.04 -22.84 24.74
C GLU A 179 9.77 -22.07 23.61
N ARG A 180 10.98 -22.53 23.25
CA ARG A 180 11.85 -21.81 22.34
C ARG A 180 12.37 -22.72 21.23
N ILE A 181 12.28 -22.27 19.97
CA ILE A 181 13.00 -22.92 18.88
C ILE A 181 14.47 -22.52 18.87
N PRO A 182 15.38 -23.38 18.37
CA PRO A 182 16.77 -23.03 18.19
C PRO A 182 16.95 -21.81 17.30
N LYS A 183 18.08 -21.11 17.44
CA LYS A 183 18.48 -20.06 16.51
C LYS A 183 18.53 -20.62 15.07
N VAL A 184 17.79 -20.03 14.16
CA VAL A 184 17.76 -20.36 12.74
C VAL A 184 18.47 -19.26 11.98
N SER A 185 19.44 -19.63 11.15
CA SER A 185 20.23 -18.71 10.34
C SER A 185 20.21 -19.11 8.87
N LEU A 186 20.65 -18.23 7.99
CA LEU A 186 20.79 -18.51 6.56
C LEU A 186 21.64 -19.77 6.28
N ARG A 187 22.66 -20.01 7.09
CA ARG A 187 23.52 -21.21 7.01
C ARG A 187 22.80 -22.52 7.34
N SER A 188 21.63 -22.42 7.99
CA SER A 188 20.85 -23.58 8.42
C SER A 188 20.04 -24.25 7.32
N GLY A 189 20.09 -23.73 6.09
CA GLY A 189 19.28 -24.15 4.95
C GLY A 189 18.07 -23.26 4.71
N ALA A 190 17.50 -23.33 3.52
CA ALA A 190 16.54 -22.36 3.03
C ALA A 190 15.19 -22.37 3.76
N SER A 191 14.75 -23.51 4.31
CA SER A 191 13.45 -23.63 4.98
C SER A 191 13.51 -24.60 6.16
N LYS A 192 12.89 -24.22 7.27
CA LYS A 192 12.74 -25.06 8.47
C LYS A 192 11.36 -24.89 9.07
N SER A 193 10.82 -25.97 9.65
CA SER A 193 9.55 -25.96 10.34
C SER A 193 9.71 -26.55 11.75
N PHE A 194 9.08 -25.91 12.73
CA PHE A 194 9.11 -26.28 14.14
C PHE A 194 7.70 -26.31 14.68
N ARG A 195 7.40 -27.33 15.49
CA ARG A 195 6.13 -27.43 16.20
C ARG A 195 6.36 -27.22 17.68
N PHE A 196 5.67 -26.25 18.25
CA PHE A 196 5.61 -26.00 19.68
C PHE A 196 4.73 -27.06 20.35
N VAL A 197 5.26 -27.71 21.39
CA VAL A 197 4.59 -28.86 22.01
C VAL A 197 3.37 -28.42 22.79
N PHE A 198 3.47 -27.35 23.57
CA PHE A 198 2.40 -26.89 24.45
C PHE A 198 1.30 -26.16 23.68
N GLU A 199 1.63 -25.32 22.74
CA GLU A 199 0.65 -24.57 21.94
C GLU A 199 0.09 -25.38 20.78
N GLY A 200 0.81 -26.40 20.31
CA GLY A 200 0.48 -27.10 19.07
C GLY A 200 0.71 -26.27 17.81
N THR A 201 1.15 -25.03 17.95
CA THR A 201 1.45 -24.09 16.85
C THR A 201 2.66 -24.57 16.07
N THR A 202 2.58 -24.46 14.74
CA THR A 202 3.72 -24.74 13.86
C THR A 202 4.25 -23.42 13.28
N VAL A 203 5.56 -23.20 13.38
CA VAL A 203 6.24 -22.05 12.80
C VAL A 203 7.20 -22.52 11.72
N SER A 204 6.96 -22.09 10.49
CA SER A 204 7.89 -22.31 9.37
C SER A 204 8.70 -21.03 9.13
N VAL A 205 9.99 -21.19 8.90
CA VAL A 205 10.94 -20.10 8.68
C VAL A 205 11.64 -20.33 7.36
N ASP A 206 11.50 -19.41 6.44
CA ASP A 206 12.13 -19.40 5.13
C ASP A 206 13.12 -18.24 5.04
N TYR A 207 14.34 -18.53 4.57
CA TYR A 207 15.37 -17.52 4.32
C TYR A 207 15.59 -17.33 2.82
N ARG A 208 15.58 -16.07 2.38
CA ARG A 208 15.91 -15.72 0.99
C ARG A 208 16.83 -14.51 0.96
N ILE A 209 17.79 -14.53 0.05
CA ILE A 209 18.48 -13.32 -0.39
C ILE A 209 17.93 -12.95 -1.76
N GLU A 210 17.38 -11.77 -1.87
CA GLU A 210 16.88 -11.25 -3.13
C GLU A 210 18.06 -10.79 -3.99
N THR A 211 18.47 -11.62 -4.94
CA THR A 211 19.74 -11.46 -5.65
C THR A 211 19.68 -10.57 -6.89
N LYS A 212 18.49 -10.18 -7.34
CA LYS A 212 18.36 -9.54 -8.65
C LYS A 212 18.62 -8.03 -8.67
N GLU A 213 18.26 -7.31 -7.64
CA GLU A 213 18.34 -5.83 -7.65
C GLU A 213 18.98 -5.24 -6.39
N THR A 214 18.70 -5.79 -5.20
CA THR A 214 19.06 -5.15 -3.93
C THR A 214 19.93 -5.99 -3.00
N ALA A 215 20.03 -7.30 -3.23
CA ALA A 215 20.64 -8.27 -2.32
C ALA A 215 20.07 -8.22 -0.87
N ASN A 216 18.81 -7.80 -0.73
CA ASN A 216 18.13 -7.73 0.56
C ASN A 216 17.85 -9.12 1.13
N GLN A 217 17.95 -9.25 2.45
CA GLN A 217 17.51 -10.45 3.16
C GLN A 217 16.02 -10.39 3.44
N LEU A 218 15.31 -11.47 3.10
CA LEU A 218 13.97 -11.78 3.58
C LEU A 218 14.02 -12.98 4.52
N ILE A 219 13.46 -12.84 5.72
CA ILE A 219 13.10 -13.94 6.59
C ILE A 219 11.58 -13.98 6.65
N TYR A 220 10.98 -15.02 6.07
CA TYR A 220 9.54 -15.23 6.05
C TYR A 220 9.16 -16.23 7.14
N LEU A 221 8.37 -15.77 8.11
CA LEU A 221 7.87 -16.59 9.21
C LEU A 221 6.38 -16.84 9.00
N ARG A 222 5.99 -18.10 8.95
CA ARG A 222 4.60 -18.50 8.83
C ARG A 222 4.17 -19.28 10.07
N PHE A 223 3.21 -18.72 10.80
CA PHE A 223 2.62 -19.31 12.01
C PHE A 223 1.30 -19.98 11.63
N SER A 224 1.10 -21.23 12.00
CA SER A 224 -0.10 -22.05 11.74
C SER A 224 -0.65 -22.60 13.05
N ASP A 225 -1.97 -22.66 13.20
CA ASP A 225 -2.67 -23.12 14.39
C ASP A 225 -2.24 -22.34 15.66
N VAL A 226 -2.33 -21.01 15.57
CA VAL A 226 -1.74 -20.11 16.55
C VAL A 226 -2.61 -19.98 17.78
N ARG A 227 -1.99 -20.16 18.95
CA ARG A 227 -2.62 -19.90 20.25
C ARG A 227 -2.44 -18.45 20.66
N ARG A 228 -3.46 -17.91 21.32
CA ARG A 228 -3.42 -16.56 21.92
C ARG A 228 -2.29 -16.43 22.94
N GLY A 229 -1.74 -15.23 23.04
CA GLY A 229 -0.71 -14.90 24.00
C GLY A 229 0.39 -14.04 23.42
N LEU A 230 1.45 -13.89 24.20
CA LEU A 230 2.62 -13.10 23.82
C LEU A 230 3.64 -14.02 23.13
N TRP A 231 3.81 -13.83 21.83
CA TRP A 231 4.85 -14.47 21.05
C TRP A 231 6.03 -13.52 20.92
N ILE A 232 7.25 -14.04 20.88
CA ILE A 232 8.46 -13.24 20.72
C ILE A 232 9.26 -13.77 19.54
N VAL A 233 9.57 -12.91 18.57
CA VAL A 233 10.60 -13.16 17.56
C VAL A 233 11.88 -12.51 18.05
N ARG A 234 12.86 -13.33 18.42
CA ARG A 234 14.17 -12.87 18.84
C ARG A 234 15.09 -12.78 17.63
N VAL A 235 15.53 -11.58 17.32
CA VAL A 235 16.39 -11.27 16.18
C VAL A 235 17.83 -11.16 16.64
N TYR A 236 18.74 -11.87 15.96
CA TYR A 236 20.18 -11.89 16.27
C TYR A 236 20.96 -11.28 15.10
N PRO A 237 21.96 -10.45 15.38
CA PRO A 237 22.88 -9.97 14.34
C PRO A 237 23.79 -11.10 13.88
N GLU A 238 23.96 -11.28 12.57
CA GLU A 238 24.98 -12.15 11.98
C GLU A 238 26.05 -11.36 11.24
N ASN A 239 25.63 -10.33 10.49
CA ASN A 239 26.48 -9.31 9.90
C ASN A 239 25.71 -8.00 9.92
N ILE A 240 26.18 -7.01 10.65
CA ILE A 240 25.51 -5.71 10.75
C ILE A 240 26.48 -4.55 10.54
N VAL A 241 26.01 -3.54 9.84
CA VAL A 241 26.69 -2.26 9.60
C VAL A 241 25.86 -1.13 10.23
N SER A 242 24.62 -0.96 9.80
CA SER A 242 23.66 -0.02 10.38
C SER A 242 22.83 -0.63 11.48
N GLY A 243 22.59 -1.95 11.40
CA GLY A 243 21.76 -2.70 12.33
C GLY A 243 20.27 -2.54 12.12
N ASN A 244 19.84 -1.86 11.05
CA ASN A 244 18.42 -1.59 10.77
C ASN A 244 17.74 -2.76 10.06
N TYR A 245 16.53 -3.07 10.50
CA TYR A 245 15.64 -4.02 9.83
C TYR A 245 14.17 -3.61 10.06
N ASN A 246 13.29 -4.14 9.24
CA ASN A 246 11.87 -3.90 9.38
C ASN A 246 11.12 -5.24 9.42
N MET A 247 10.00 -5.27 10.14
CA MET A 247 9.10 -6.42 10.13
C MET A 247 7.68 -5.95 9.85
N TRP A 248 6.98 -6.66 8.96
CA TRP A 248 5.57 -6.40 8.66
C TRP A 248 4.72 -7.62 8.90
N LEU A 249 3.56 -7.38 9.49
CA LEU A 249 2.41 -8.30 9.50
C LEU A 249 1.57 -8.09 8.23
N PRO A 250 0.70 -9.03 7.87
CA PRO A 250 -0.29 -8.82 6.82
C PRO A 250 -1.15 -7.58 7.11
N MET A 251 -1.80 -7.04 6.09
CA MET A 251 -2.78 -5.96 6.29
C MET A 251 -3.81 -6.35 7.35
N GLN A 252 -4.23 -5.39 8.17
CA GLN A 252 -5.15 -5.61 9.29
C GLN A 252 -6.39 -6.44 8.90
N LYS A 253 -6.99 -6.15 7.76
CA LYS A 253 -8.17 -6.88 7.27
C LYS A 253 -7.92 -8.37 6.99
N LEU A 254 -6.67 -8.78 6.79
CA LEU A 254 -6.30 -10.17 6.56
C LEU A 254 -6.03 -10.95 7.85
N THR A 255 -6.00 -10.27 9.00
CA THR A 255 -5.77 -10.84 10.33
C THR A 255 -6.90 -10.56 11.31
N ASP A 256 -7.97 -9.89 10.87
CA ASP A 256 -9.06 -9.37 11.70
C ASP A 256 -8.58 -8.52 12.91
N GLY A 257 -7.37 -7.93 12.80
CA GLY A 257 -6.76 -7.17 13.88
C GLY A 257 -6.34 -7.99 15.11
N ASN A 258 -6.34 -9.32 15.00
CA ASN A 258 -6.07 -10.22 16.15
C ASN A 258 -4.57 -10.37 16.47
N VAL A 259 -3.69 -9.82 15.64
CA VAL A 259 -2.24 -9.90 15.83
C VAL A 259 -1.61 -8.52 15.62
N ILE A 260 -0.76 -8.10 16.56
CA ILE A 260 -0.11 -6.78 16.52
C ILE A 260 1.30 -6.84 17.10
N PHE A 261 2.18 -5.93 16.67
CA PHE A 261 3.42 -5.65 17.39
C PHE A 261 3.14 -4.76 18.60
N LEU A 262 3.65 -5.14 19.80
CA LEU A 262 3.47 -4.31 20.99
C LEU A 262 4.20 -2.98 20.87
N ARG A 263 5.40 -2.98 20.28
CA ARG A 263 6.17 -1.79 19.93
C ARG A 263 6.14 -1.59 18.43
N SER A 264 5.13 -0.91 17.94
CA SER A 264 4.93 -0.64 16.52
C SER A 264 5.52 0.70 16.09
N ASN A 265 5.81 0.85 14.78
CA ASN A 265 6.20 2.10 14.15
C ASN A 265 5.18 2.46 13.07
N PRO A 266 4.55 3.66 13.10
CA PRO A 266 3.57 4.06 12.08
C PRO A 266 4.20 4.51 10.76
N ASP A 267 5.51 4.76 10.73
CA ASP A 267 6.23 5.15 9.52
C ASP A 267 6.55 3.94 8.64
N THR A 268 6.83 4.17 7.36
CA THR A 268 7.16 3.12 6.36
C THR A 268 6.04 2.06 6.26
N THR A 269 4.80 2.53 6.33
CA THR A 269 3.56 1.73 6.23
C THR A 269 2.83 1.92 4.90
N LEU A 270 3.52 2.46 3.90
CA LEU A 270 3.02 2.53 2.53
C LEU A 270 2.75 1.11 2.03
N THR A 271 1.56 0.87 1.49
CA THR A 271 1.25 -0.40 0.84
C THR A 271 1.71 -0.41 -0.62
N ALA A 272 2.20 -1.53 -1.12
CA ALA A 272 2.40 -1.72 -2.55
C ALA A 272 1.02 -1.71 -3.26
N PRO A 273 0.85 -1.04 -4.43
CA PRO A 273 1.88 -0.46 -5.27
C PRO A 273 2.21 1.03 -4.98
N GLY A 274 1.76 1.60 -3.87
CA GLY A 274 2.04 3.01 -3.52
C GLY A 274 3.53 3.34 -3.32
N THR A 275 4.38 2.33 -3.19
CA THR A 275 5.83 2.48 -3.12
C THR A 275 6.51 2.67 -4.48
N ALA A 276 5.81 2.43 -5.60
CA ALA A 276 6.39 2.54 -6.93
C ALA A 276 6.80 4.00 -7.25
N ALA A 277 8.02 4.19 -7.77
CA ALA A 277 8.65 5.50 -7.92
C ALA A 277 7.88 6.44 -8.87
N GLN A 278 7.41 5.91 -10.00
CA GLN A 278 6.82 6.72 -11.07
C GLN A 278 5.32 6.99 -10.86
N VAL A 279 4.61 6.18 -10.07
CA VAL A 279 3.18 6.41 -9.82
C VAL A 279 2.96 7.65 -8.95
N ILE A 280 1.78 8.24 -9.04
CA ILE A 280 1.33 9.31 -8.15
C ILE A 280 0.71 8.65 -6.92
N THR A 281 1.39 8.75 -5.77
CA THR A 281 0.96 8.12 -4.51
C THR A 281 0.39 9.17 -3.59
N VAL A 282 -0.85 8.96 -3.16
CA VAL A 282 -1.56 9.95 -2.35
C VAL A 282 -1.95 9.40 -0.98
N GLY A 283 -1.62 10.17 0.06
CA GLY A 283 -2.10 9.96 1.43
C GLY A 283 -3.43 10.66 1.69
N GLY A 284 -3.96 10.50 2.88
CA GLY A 284 -5.27 11.01 3.24
C GLY A 284 -5.26 12.03 4.37
N TYR A 285 -6.08 13.09 4.26
CA TYR A 285 -6.31 14.04 5.33
C TYR A 285 -7.79 14.37 5.51
N GLN A 286 -8.15 14.95 6.66
CA GLN A 286 -9.49 15.43 6.97
C GLN A 286 -9.58 16.93 6.67
N VAL A 287 -10.49 17.31 5.76
CA VAL A 287 -10.64 18.70 5.30
C VAL A 287 -11.15 19.62 6.41
N SER A 288 -12.07 19.14 7.26
CA SER A 288 -12.76 19.99 8.25
C SER A 288 -11.86 20.64 9.29
N ASN A 289 -10.73 19.98 9.63
CA ASN A 289 -9.80 20.45 10.67
C ASN A 289 -8.33 20.45 10.22
N ASN A 290 -8.08 20.15 8.95
CA ASN A 290 -6.75 20.04 8.37
C ASN A 290 -5.81 19.07 9.13
N SER A 291 -6.36 17.98 9.69
CA SER A 291 -5.61 16.93 10.35
C SER A 291 -5.31 15.77 9.41
N MET A 292 -4.23 15.06 9.69
CA MET A 292 -3.91 13.79 9.00
C MET A 292 -5.00 12.75 9.28
N TYR A 293 -5.37 11.94 8.28
CA TYR A 293 -6.12 10.71 8.51
C TYR A 293 -5.19 9.71 9.23
N ALA A 294 -5.53 9.33 10.45
CA ALA A 294 -4.63 8.59 11.35
C ALA A 294 -4.09 7.28 10.75
N ASP A 295 -4.93 6.57 10.00
CA ASP A 295 -4.54 5.29 9.38
C ASP A 295 -3.83 5.45 8.03
N SER A 296 -3.77 6.68 7.48
CA SER A 296 -3.09 6.92 6.19
C SER A 296 -1.66 6.43 6.23
N GLY A 297 -1.31 5.52 5.32
CA GLY A 297 0.05 4.98 5.21
C GLY A 297 1.10 6.09 5.11
N ARG A 298 2.19 5.96 5.87
CA ARG A 298 3.25 6.95 5.99
C ARG A 298 4.53 6.49 5.31
N GLY A 299 5.25 7.46 4.79
CA GLY A 299 6.58 7.26 4.20
C GLY A 299 7.69 7.19 5.25
N TYR A 300 8.93 7.31 4.84
CA TYR A 300 9.34 7.22 3.43
C TYR A 300 9.34 5.76 2.98
N THR A 301 9.64 5.47 1.71
CA THR A 301 9.95 4.09 1.32
C THR A 301 11.19 3.60 2.04
N VAL A 302 11.43 2.28 2.10
CA VAL A 302 12.66 1.73 2.68
C VAL A 302 13.91 2.25 1.96
N ALA A 303 13.80 2.55 0.66
CA ALA A 303 14.88 3.16 -0.12
C ALA A 303 15.08 4.67 0.15
N GLY A 304 14.27 5.27 1.02
CA GLY A 304 14.36 6.70 1.38
C GLY A 304 13.66 7.64 0.39
N GLU A 305 12.91 7.14 -0.59
CA GLU A 305 12.14 7.99 -1.49
C GLU A 305 10.99 8.68 -0.77
N ILE A 306 10.75 9.93 -1.15
CA ILE A 306 9.67 10.73 -0.59
C ILE A 306 8.33 10.26 -1.15
N LYS A 307 7.58 9.61 -0.29
CA LYS A 307 6.19 9.19 -0.45
C LYS A 307 5.45 9.38 0.89
N PRO A 308 4.14 9.72 0.85
CA PRO A 308 3.31 10.03 -0.32
C PRO A 308 3.86 11.23 -1.10
N ASP A 309 3.44 11.39 -2.36
CA ASP A 309 3.77 12.60 -3.10
C ASP A 309 3.07 13.82 -2.49
N PHE A 310 1.82 13.66 -2.09
CA PHE A 310 1.01 14.65 -1.35
C PHE A 310 -0.20 13.94 -0.71
N VAL A 311 -1.06 14.70 -0.03
CA VAL A 311 -2.30 14.19 0.54
C VAL A 311 -3.52 14.80 -0.14
N ALA A 312 -4.66 14.09 -0.10
CA ALA A 312 -5.95 14.57 -0.59
C ALA A 312 -7.07 14.24 0.39
N PRO A 313 -8.28 14.80 0.25
CA PRO A 313 -9.42 14.49 1.10
C PRO A 313 -9.69 12.98 1.21
N ALA A 314 -9.73 12.46 2.44
CA ALA A 314 -9.88 11.03 2.70
C ALA A 314 -10.95 10.69 3.74
N VAL A 315 -11.41 11.66 4.52
CA VAL A 315 -12.32 11.43 5.65
C VAL A 315 -13.70 11.97 5.32
N ASN A 316 -14.72 11.11 5.46
CA ASN A 316 -16.12 11.42 5.16
C ASN A 316 -16.35 11.99 3.75
N VAL A 317 -15.64 11.43 2.77
CA VAL A 317 -15.84 11.79 1.36
C VAL A 317 -17.18 11.24 0.89
N TYR A 318 -18.04 12.12 0.38
CA TYR A 318 -19.36 11.79 -0.12
C TYR A 318 -19.30 11.32 -1.57
N GLY A 319 -20.04 10.28 -1.91
CA GLY A 319 -20.05 9.73 -3.26
C GLY A 319 -21.07 8.61 -3.47
N PRO A 320 -21.24 8.15 -4.71
CA PRO A 320 -22.19 7.09 -5.04
C PRO A 320 -21.85 5.76 -4.37
N GLY A 321 -22.89 5.09 -3.89
CA GLY A 321 -22.85 3.73 -3.39
C GLY A 321 -23.58 2.75 -4.31
N LEU A 322 -23.84 1.54 -3.82
CA LEU A 322 -24.60 0.53 -4.55
C LEU A 322 -26.09 0.90 -4.66
N ARG A 323 -26.74 0.42 -5.71
CA ARG A 323 -28.20 0.52 -5.92
C ARG A 323 -28.73 1.97 -5.99
N GLY A 324 -27.92 2.90 -6.47
CA GLY A 324 -28.30 4.30 -6.59
C GLY A 324 -28.31 5.09 -5.28
N ASN A 325 -27.78 4.52 -4.20
CA ASN A 325 -27.62 5.25 -2.94
C ASN A 325 -26.31 6.07 -2.96
N TYR A 326 -26.24 7.03 -2.04
CA TYR A 326 -25.03 7.77 -1.74
C TYR A 326 -24.53 7.42 -0.35
N VAL A 327 -23.20 7.42 -0.19
CA VAL A 327 -22.52 7.05 1.06
C VAL A 327 -21.38 8.02 1.33
N THR A 328 -20.96 8.08 2.59
CA THR A 328 -19.68 8.67 2.96
C THR A 328 -18.66 7.57 3.18
N TYR A 329 -17.45 7.78 2.68
CA TYR A 329 -16.35 6.83 2.80
C TYR A 329 -15.11 7.49 3.42
N THR A 330 -14.43 6.76 4.29
CA THR A 330 -13.16 7.19 4.87
C THR A 330 -12.05 6.19 4.52
N GLY A 331 -10.98 6.70 3.95
CA GLY A 331 -9.82 5.92 3.55
C GLY A 331 -9.01 6.57 2.44
N THR A 332 -7.77 6.18 2.30
CA THR A 332 -6.87 6.71 1.25
C THR A 332 -7.33 6.35 -0.17
N SER A 333 -8.24 5.39 -0.32
CA SER A 333 -8.92 5.11 -1.58
C SER A 333 -9.73 6.31 -2.08
N ALA A 334 -10.38 7.06 -1.17
CA ALA A 334 -11.10 8.29 -1.52
C ALA A 334 -10.13 9.38 -1.98
N ALA A 335 -8.99 9.53 -1.29
CA ALA A 335 -7.93 10.44 -1.70
C ALA A 335 -7.37 10.09 -3.09
N ALA A 336 -7.19 8.80 -3.39
CA ALA A 336 -6.77 8.34 -4.72
C ALA A 336 -7.82 8.68 -5.79
N ALA A 337 -9.10 8.52 -5.50
CA ALA A 337 -10.19 8.87 -6.42
C ALA A 337 -10.20 10.37 -6.74
N VAL A 338 -10.16 11.23 -5.71
CA VAL A 338 -10.08 12.70 -5.88
C VAL A 338 -8.86 13.09 -6.73
N THR A 339 -7.70 12.49 -6.42
CA THR A 339 -6.46 12.75 -7.15
C THR A 339 -6.52 12.26 -8.60
N ALA A 340 -7.14 11.11 -8.86
CA ALA A 340 -7.30 10.61 -10.23
C ALA A 340 -8.16 11.56 -11.08
N GLY A 341 -9.20 12.15 -10.47
CA GLY A 341 -9.98 13.22 -11.09
C GLY A 341 -9.14 14.46 -11.42
N ALA A 342 -8.33 14.92 -10.48
CA ALA A 342 -7.40 16.04 -10.69
C ALA A 342 -6.41 15.79 -11.85
N VAL A 343 -5.81 14.58 -11.88
CA VAL A 343 -4.93 14.14 -12.95
C VAL A 343 -5.66 14.14 -14.30
N ALA A 344 -6.91 13.65 -14.33
CA ALA A 344 -7.71 13.64 -15.56
C ALA A 344 -8.02 15.04 -16.08
N GLN A 345 -8.32 16.02 -15.21
CA GLN A 345 -8.49 17.43 -15.59
C GLN A 345 -7.23 17.99 -16.22
N ILE A 346 -6.06 17.74 -15.63
CA ILE A 346 -4.78 18.17 -16.20
C ILE A 346 -4.54 17.51 -17.57
N MET A 347 -4.79 16.21 -17.68
CA MET A 347 -4.64 15.50 -18.96
C MET A 347 -5.63 15.99 -20.02
N GLN A 348 -6.85 16.36 -19.65
CA GLN A 348 -7.82 16.98 -20.55
C GLN A 348 -7.27 18.31 -21.10
N TRP A 349 -6.82 19.19 -20.21
CA TRP A 349 -6.25 20.49 -20.60
C TRP A 349 -5.01 20.31 -21.47
N ALA A 350 -4.06 19.48 -21.04
CA ALA A 350 -2.78 19.34 -21.73
C ALA A 350 -2.89 18.57 -23.05
N LEU A 351 -3.46 17.35 -22.99
CA LEU A 351 -3.38 16.36 -24.07
C LEU A 351 -4.58 16.37 -24.99
N VAL A 352 -5.80 16.64 -24.48
CA VAL A 352 -7.02 16.65 -25.29
C VAL A 352 -7.21 18.01 -25.92
N GLN A 353 -7.05 19.10 -25.14
CA GLN A 353 -7.14 20.47 -25.64
C GLN A 353 -5.83 20.98 -26.29
N GLN A 354 -4.78 20.12 -26.32
CA GLN A 354 -3.50 20.38 -27.00
C GLN A 354 -2.70 21.57 -26.44
N ASN A 355 -2.90 21.96 -25.18
CA ASN A 355 -2.11 23.03 -24.55
C ASN A 355 -0.66 22.58 -24.27
N ASP A 356 -0.47 21.27 -23.92
CA ASP A 356 0.84 20.61 -23.82
C ASP A 356 0.74 19.15 -24.29
N PRO A 357 0.82 18.89 -25.61
CA PRO A 357 0.60 17.55 -26.16
C PRO A 357 1.70 16.55 -25.81
N VAL A 358 2.80 16.97 -25.19
CA VAL A 358 3.92 16.10 -24.77
C VAL A 358 3.97 15.87 -23.26
N MET A 359 3.02 16.42 -22.51
CA MET A 359 2.95 16.28 -21.06
C MET A 359 3.01 14.81 -20.62
N SER A 360 3.95 14.52 -19.74
CA SER A 360 4.20 13.19 -19.19
C SER A 360 3.57 13.01 -17.80
N ASN A 361 3.46 11.76 -17.33
CA ASN A 361 3.07 11.48 -15.95
C ASN A 361 3.97 12.20 -14.92
N ALA A 362 5.27 12.22 -15.15
CA ALA A 362 6.22 12.94 -14.28
C ALA A 362 5.96 14.45 -14.26
N ALA A 363 5.63 15.05 -15.41
CA ALA A 363 5.28 16.47 -15.48
C ALA A 363 3.99 16.77 -14.69
N ILE A 364 2.95 15.94 -14.85
CA ILE A 364 1.69 16.04 -14.08
C ILE A 364 1.97 15.94 -12.58
N LYS A 365 2.72 14.92 -12.17
CA LYS A 365 3.11 14.71 -10.77
C LYS A 365 3.84 15.95 -10.20
N ASN A 366 4.83 16.46 -10.91
CA ASN A 366 5.58 17.65 -10.50
C ASN A 366 4.71 18.90 -10.45
N MET A 367 3.78 19.06 -11.37
CA MET A 367 2.80 20.14 -11.36
C MET A 367 1.93 20.12 -10.11
N LEU A 368 1.39 18.94 -9.74
CA LEU A 368 0.60 18.77 -8.53
C LEU A 368 1.43 18.98 -7.27
N ILE A 369 2.69 18.52 -7.22
CA ILE A 369 3.61 18.74 -6.10
C ILE A 369 3.91 20.24 -5.93
N ARG A 370 4.13 20.97 -7.01
CA ARG A 370 4.40 22.42 -6.97
C ARG A 370 3.19 23.21 -6.46
N GLY A 371 2.00 22.86 -6.93
CA GLY A 371 0.75 23.48 -6.52
C GLY A 371 0.24 23.03 -5.15
N ALA A 372 0.85 22.02 -4.52
CA ALA A 372 0.37 21.51 -3.25
C ALA A 372 0.38 22.59 -2.15
N LYS A 373 -0.75 22.71 -1.45
CA LYS A 373 -0.91 23.65 -0.32
C LYS A 373 -0.07 23.22 0.86
N ARG A 374 0.72 24.13 1.38
CA ARG A 374 1.62 23.92 2.53
C ARG A 374 1.21 24.81 3.68
N SER A 375 1.23 24.27 4.89
CA SER A 375 0.99 25.01 6.12
C SER A 375 2.32 25.42 6.73
N GLU A 376 2.40 26.62 7.28
CA GLU A 376 3.65 27.20 7.84
C GLU A 376 4.10 26.48 9.11
N ASP A 377 3.19 25.79 9.81
CA ASP A 377 3.45 25.03 11.03
C ASP A 377 4.10 23.66 10.79
N ARG A 378 4.32 23.27 9.52
CA ARG A 378 4.86 21.96 9.15
C ARG A 378 6.03 22.06 8.18
N GLY A 379 7.06 21.25 8.45
CA GLY A 379 8.14 21.07 7.48
C GLY A 379 7.72 20.18 6.32
N TYR A 380 8.11 20.52 5.11
CA TYR A 380 7.87 19.75 3.89
C TYR A 380 9.16 19.53 3.10
N PRO A 381 9.33 18.36 2.43
CA PRO A 381 8.44 17.21 2.49
C PRO A 381 8.56 16.46 3.83
N ASN A 382 7.51 15.72 4.21
CA ASN A 382 7.52 14.88 5.40
C ASN A 382 6.79 13.54 5.15
N ARG A 383 6.90 12.62 6.12
CA ARG A 383 6.42 11.23 6.00
C ARG A 383 4.91 11.11 5.90
N GLU A 384 4.18 12.07 6.42
CA GLU A 384 2.71 12.07 6.49
C GLU A 384 2.08 12.78 5.30
N TRP A 385 2.54 14.00 5.02
CA TRP A 385 1.95 14.92 4.05
C TRP A 385 2.65 14.92 2.69
N GLY A 386 3.80 14.25 2.57
CA GLY A 386 4.64 14.40 1.39
C GLY A 386 4.98 15.87 1.16
N TYR A 387 4.66 16.39 -0.01
CA TYR A 387 4.90 17.78 -0.38
C TYR A 387 3.75 18.76 -0.04
N GLY A 388 2.67 18.30 0.60
CA GLY A 388 1.53 19.13 1.02
C GLY A 388 0.18 18.54 0.64
N ALA A 389 -0.88 19.33 0.69
CA ALA A 389 -2.24 18.93 0.30
C ALA A 389 -2.53 19.28 -1.17
N LEU A 390 -3.24 18.40 -1.87
CA LEU A 390 -3.67 18.58 -3.25
C LEU A 390 -4.41 19.90 -3.43
N ASP A 391 -3.95 20.73 -4.36
CA ASP A 391 -4.61 21.94 -4.81
C ASP A 391 -4.44 22.08 -6.34
N VAL A 392 -5.49 21.70 -7.06
CA VAL A 392 -5.48 21.70 -8.53
C VAL A 392 -5.46 23.12 -9.08
N TYR A 393 -6.15 24.05 -8.42
CA TYR A 393 -6.18 25.44 -8.85
C TYR A 393 -4.76 26.05 -8.81
N GLN A 394 -4.06 25.90 -7.70
CA GLN A 394 -2.69 26.37 -7.58
C GLN A 394 -1.74 25.68 -8.55
N ALA A 395 -1.96 24.39 -8.83
CA ALA A 395 -1.17 23.69 -9.85
C ALA A 395 -1.30 24.33 -11.24
N PHE A 396 -2.49 24.79 -11.63
CA PHE A 396 -2.69 25.53 -12.88
C PHE A 396 -2.14 26.96 -12.84
N GLU A 397 -2.21 27.66 -11.70
CA GLU A 397 -1.64 29.02 -11.57
C GLU A 397 -0.12 29.03 -11.83
N TYR A 398 0.60 27.99 -11.41
CA TYR A 398 2.04 27.86 -11.71
C TYR A 398 2.39 27.73 -13.21
N LEU A 399 1.42 27.39 -14.06
CA LEU A 399 1.64 27.38 -15.52
C LEU A 399 1.56 28.78 -16.15
N ARG A 400 1.09 29.79 -15.39
CA ARG A 400 0.97 31.17 -15.85
C ARG A 400 2.20 32.02 -15.55
N LEU A 401 3.12 31.49 -14.75
CA LEU A 401 4.39 32.13 -14.39
C LEU A 401 5.49 31.71 -15.35
#